data_c66b41e1cb8674d79c32c7183a8a033a
#
_entry.id   c66b41e1cb8674d79c32c7183a8a033a
#
_cell.length_a   1.000
_cell.length_b   1.000
_cell.length_c   1.000
_cell.angle_alpha   90.00
_cell.angle_beta   90.00
_cell.angle_gamma   90.00
#
_symmetry.space_group_name_H-M   'P 1'
#
loop_
_entity.id
_entity.type
_entity.pdbx_description
1 polymer ?
#
loop_
_entity_poly.entity_id
_entity_poly.type
_entity_poly.pdbx_seq_one_letter_code
_entity_poly.pdbx_strand_id
1 'polypeptide(L)'
;FLDTIEGGNLSLQVHPLTEYIQQKFGMHYTQDESYYILDAKEGATVYLGLKDNIKPEEMLDELEKSQRTGEFEVEKYVGIYPAKKHDHFLIPAGTVHCSGRNSMVLEISATPYIFTFKLWDWGRMGLDGRPRPINIAHGANVIQWNRTESWVKEELINKVSVIGEGDSWREEKTGLHEWEFIETRRHWFTDKVLHKNESGVNVLNLIEGRSVIVESPIGQFSPFVVHYAETFIIPAAIKEYTIKSYGESEGMECGTIKAFVRHHA
;
A
#
# COMPACT_ATOMS: atom_id res chain seq x y z
N PHE A 1 -0.91 -4.32 8.57
CA PHE A 1 0.52 -4.01 8.68
C PHE A 1 1.35 -5.19 8.23
N LEU A 2 2.39 -4.91 7.41
CA LEU A 2 3.37 -5.88 6.96
C LEU A 2 4.73 -5.47 7.53
N ASP A 3 5.35 -6.35 8.31
CA ASP A 3 6.65 -6.09 8.93
C ASP A 3 7.68 -7.10 8.41
N THR A 4 8.68 -6.59 7.70
CA THR A 4 9.81 -7.34 7.14
C THR A 4 11.15 -6.89 7.73
N ILE A 5 11.13 -6.10 8.82
CA ILE A 5 12.35 -5.67 9.52
C ILE A 5 13.06 -6.89 10.09
N GLU A 6 14.35 -7.02 9.80
CA GLU A 6 15.16 -8.20 10.11
C GLU A 6 14.62 -9.53 9.55
N GLY A 7 13.64 -9.44 8.65
CA GLY A 7 13.00 -10.56 7.97
C GLY A 7 13.42 -10.71 6.50
N GLY A 8 12.60 -11.42 5.74
CA GLY A 8 12.79 -11.65 4.30
C GLY A 8 11.75 -10.91 3.47
N ASN A 9 12.00 -10.84 2.16
CA ASN A 9 11.04 -10.29 1.20
C ASN A 9 9.72 -11.07 1.26
N LEU A 10 8.60 -10.39 0.99
CA LEU A 10 7.32 -11.06 0.73
C LEU A 10 7.37 -11.79 -0.63
N SER A 11 6.41 -12.67 -0.90
CA SER A 11 6.37 -13.36 -2.19
C SER A 11 6.19 -12.36 -3.33
N LEU A 12 6.94 -12.56 -4.43
CA LEU A 12 6.66 -11.84 -5.67
C LEU A 12 5.31 -12.29 -6.21
N GLN A 13 4.43 -11.34 -6.49
CA GLN A 13 3.02 -11.60 -6.77
C GLN A 13 2.40 -10.60 -7.73
N VAL A 14 1.19 -10.94 -8.20
CA VAL A 14 0.34 -10.06 -8.99
C VAL A 14 -1.11 -10.30 -8.64
N HIS A 15 -1.87 -9.22 -8.39
CA HIS A 15 -3.32 -9.30 -8.22
C HIS A 15 -4.01 -9.43 -9.57
N PRO A 16 -5.07 -10.25 -9.69
CA PRO A 16 -5.81 -10.38 -10.95
C PRO A 16 -6.55 -9.09 -11.31
N LEU A 17 -6.77 -8.88 -12.60
CA LEU A 17 -7.71 -7.84 -13.05
C LEU A 17 -9.14 -8.23 -12.70
N THR A 18 -10.03 -7.25 -12.52
CA THR A 18 -11.43 -7.45 -12.12
C THR A 18 -12.16 -8.40 -13.08
N GLU A 19 -12.01 -8.22 -14.39
CA GLU A 19 -12.66 -9.07 -15.39
C GLU A 19 -12.19 -10.52 -15.30
N TYR A 20 -10.89 -10.73 -15.05
CA TYR A 20 -10.32 -12.06 -14.92
C TYR A 20 -10.87 -12.79 -13.70
N ILE A 21 -10.93 -12.11 -12.55
CA ILE A 21 -11.43 -12.73 -11.31
C ILE A 21 -12.94 -13.03 -11.39
N GLN A 22 -13.72 -12.17 -12.06
CA GLN A 22 -15.14 -12.41 -12.31
C GLN A 22 -15.35 -13.64 -13.19
N GLN A 23 -14.62 -13.73 -14.30
CA GLN A 23 -14.79 -14.82 -15.28
C GLN A 23 -14.27 -16.17 -14.77
N LYS A 24 -13.16 -16.19 -14.04
CA LYS A 24 -12.49 -17.44 -13.64
C LYS A 24 -12.85 -17.92 -12.26
N PHE A 25 -13.25 -17.03 -11.35
CA PHE A 25 -13.47 -17.34 -9.94
C PHE A 25 -14.85 -16.90 -9.43
N GLY A 26 -15.64 -16.21 -10.23
CA GLY A 26 -16.97 -15.72 -9.83
C GLY A 26 -16.94 -14.67 -8.72
N MET A 27 -15.80 -14.03 -8.47
CA MET A 27 -15.65 -13.00 -7.46
C MET A 27 -15.96 -11.61 -8.06
N HIS A 28 -16.43 -10.69 -7.23
CA HIS A 28 -16.97 -9.42 -7.72
C HIS A 28 -15.91 -8.35 -7.96
N TYR A 29 -14.82 -8.35 -7.18
CA TYR A 29 -13.78 -7.33 -7.23
C TYR A 29 -12.41 -7.92 -6.90
N THR A 30 -11.36 -7.27 -7.41
CA THR A 30 -9.96 -7.64 -7.19
C THR A 30 -9.40 -7.01 -5.93
N GLN A 31 -8.08 -7.05 -5.79
CA GLN A 31 -7.30 -6.29 -4.82
C GLN A 31 -6.48 -5.23 -5.56
N ASP A 32 -6.81 -3.97 -5.32
CA ASP A 32 -5.96 -2.83 -5.62
C ASP A 32 -5.40 -2.31 -4.31
N GLU A 33 -4.11 -2.06 -4.24
CA GLU A 33 -3.45 -1.74 -2.99
C GLU A 33 -2.39 -0.65 -3.13
N SER A 34 -1.86 -0.23 -2.01
CA SER A 34 -0.69 0.63 -1.93
C SER A 34 0.12 0.30 -0.70
N TYR A 35 1.44 0.52 -0.77
CA TYR A 35 2.37 0.38 0.34
C TYR A 35 2.78 1.75 0.85
N TYR A 36 2.31 2.13 2.02
CA TYR A 36 2.82 3.28 2.75
C TYR A 36 3.90 2.82 3.72
N ILE A 37 5.11 3.35 3.58
CA ILE A 37 6.24 2.93 4.40
C ILE A 37 6.22 3.66 5.74
N LEU A 38 5.92 2.94 6.81
CA LEU A 38 5.89 3.47 8.18
C LEU A 38 7.30 3.55 8.81
N ASP A 39 8.13 2.55 8.52
CA ASP A 39 9.55 2.53 8.93
C ASP A 39 10.37 1.75 7.91
N ALA A 40 11.65 2.11 7.77
CA ALA A 40 12.57 1.47 6.85
C ALA A 40 13.98 1.46 7.43
N LYS A 41 14.61 0.28 7.41
CA LYS A 41 16.02 0.12 7.77
C LYS A 41 16.90 0.18 6.53
N GLU A 42 18.20 0.20 6.73
CA GLU A 42 19.16 0.17 5.64
C GLU A 42 18.92 -1.00 4.68
N GLY A 43 18.91 -0.73 3.39
CA GLY A 43 18.64 -1.70 2.34
C GLY A 43 17.17 -2.09 2.15
N ALA A 44 16.23 -1.34 2.74
CA ALA A 44 14.80 -1.51 2.47
C ALA A 44 14.48 -1.24 1.00
N THR A 45 13.66 -2.10 0.38
CA THR A 45 13.28 -2.00 -1.03
C THR A 45 11.82 -2.39 -1.25
N VAL A 46 11.26 -1.88 -2.35
CA VAL A 46 10.00 -2.38 -2.92
C VAL A 46 10.28 -2.86 -4.34
N TYR A 47 9.80 -4.05 -4.67
CA TYR A 47 9.79 -4.59 -6.02
C TYR A 47 8.48 -4.19 -6.67
N LEU A 48 8.54 -3.49 -7.82
CA LEU A 48 7.34 -2.94 -8.43
C LEU A 48 7.48 -2.79 -9.94
N GLY A 49 6.51 -3.35 -10.68
CA GLY A 49 6.51 -3.34 -12.13
C GLY A 49 7.66 -4.14 -12.75
N LEU A 50 7.79 -4.01 -14.04
CA LEU A 50 8.74 -4.80 -14.85
C LEU A 50 9.90 -3.94 -15.31
N LYS A 51 11.03 -4.57 -15.63
CA LYS A 51 12.13 -3.89 -16.32
C LYS A 51 11.69 -3.43 -17.72
N ASP A 52 12.28 -2.33 -18.20
CA ASP A 52 12.10 -1.92 -19.59
C ASP A 52 12.68 -2.99 -20.53
N ASN A 53 12.02 -3.20 -21.69
CA ASN A 53 12.46 -4.10 -22.76
C ASN A 53 12.61 -5.58 -22.40
N ILE A 54 11.94 -6.07 -21.34
CA ILE A 54 11.88 -7.51 -21.07
C ILE A 54 11.07 -8.23 -22.15
N LYS A 55 11.33 -9.53 -22.30
CA LYS A 55 10.52 -10.42 -23.13
C LYS A 55 9.63 -11.27 -22.20
N PRO A 56 8.30 -11.14 -22.30
CA PRO A 56 7.36 -11.89 -21.47
C PRO A 56 7.63 -13.40 -21.43
N GLU A 57 7.90 -13.98 -22.61
CA GLU A 57 8.12 -15.40 -22.75
C GLU A 57 9.37 -15.89 -21.98
N GLU A 58 10.46 -15.09 -22.01
CA GLU A 58 11.69 -15.43 -21.27
C GLU A 58 11.44 -15.39 -19.75
N MET A 59 10.71 -14.38 -19.25
CA MET A 59 10.35 -14.29 -17.84
C MET A 59 9.47 -15.45 -17.39
N LEU A 60 8.47 -15.81 -18.18
CA LEU A 60 7.56 -16.92 -17.87
C LEU A 60 8.29 -18.27 -17.88
N ASP A 61 9.16 -18.51 -18.84
CA ASP A 61 9.98 -19.72 -18.91
C ASP A 61 10.92 -19.85 -17.67
N GLU A 62 11.52 -18.75 -17.23
CA GLU A 62 12.36 -18.77 -16.02
C GLU A 62 11.53 -18.98 -14.75
N LEU A 63 10.36 -18.38 -14.65
CA LEU A 63 9.42 -18.62 -13.55
C LEU A 63 8.99 -20.10 -13.50
N GLU A 64 8.67 -20.72 -14.65
CA GLU A 64 8.32 -22.14 -14.70
C GLU A 64 9.49 -23.04 -14.27
N LYS A 65 10.72 -22.72 -14.66
CA LYS A 65 11.92 -23.41 -14.18
C LYS A 65 12.08 -23.28 -12.68
N SER A 66 11.80 -22.07 -12.12
CA SER A 66 11.92 -21.79 -10.69
C SER A 66 11.00 -22.66 -9.83
N GLN A 67 9.89 -23.16 -10.37
CA GLN A 67 9.00 -24.10 -9.66
C GLN A 67 9.72 -25.40 -9.28
N ARG A 68 10.77 -25.75 -9.97
CA ARG A 68 11.58 -26.96 -9.71
C ARG A 68 12.90 -26.66 -9.01
N THR A 69 13.54 -25.56 -9.40
CA THR A 69 14.87 -25.18 -8.90
C THR A 69 14.83 -24.29 -7.66
N GLY A 70 13.73 -23.55 -7.46
CA GLY A 70 13.64 -22.47 -6.48
C GLY A 70 14.33 -21.18 -6.91
N GLU A 71 15.08 -21.17 -8.01
CA GLU A 71 15.92 -20.05 -8.47
C GLU A 71 15.18 -19.20 -9.52
N PHE A 72 15.29 -17.87 -9.37
CA PHE A 72 14.77 -16.88 -10.32
C PHE A 72 15.58 -15.59 -10.20
N GLU A 73 16.10 -15.09 -11.31
CA GLU A 73 16.86 -13.85 -11.37
C GLU A 73 15.92 -12.63 -11.41
N VAL A 74 15.28 -12.33 -10.27
CA VAL A 74 14.25 -11.27 -10.17
C VAL A 74 14.72 -9.91 -10.68
N GLU A 75 15.98 -9.55 -10.44
CA GLU A 75 16.58 -8.26 -10.83
C GLU A 75 16.66 -8.06 -12.35
N LYS A 76 16.61 -9.15 -13.11
CA LYS A 76 16.57 -9.14 -14.58
C LYS A 76 15.21 -8.68 -15.10
N TYR A 77 14.13 -8.92 -14.34
CA TYR A 77 12.76 -8.78 -14.82
C TYR A 77 11.94 -7.72 -14.06
N VAL A 78 12.23 -7.44 -12.81
CA VAL A 78 11.39 -6.62 -11.94
C VAL A 78 12.12 -5.36 -11.52
N GLY A 79 11.42 -4.23 -11.52
CA GLY A 79 11.91 -2.96 -11.00
C GLY A 79 12.13 -3.02 -9.49
N ILE A 80 13.26 -2.51 -9.00
CA ILE A 80 13.61 -2.49 -7.58
C ILE A 80 13.87 -1.06 -7.17
N TYR A 81 13.14 -0.60 -6.15
CA TYR A 81 13.22 0.77 -5.68
C TYR A 81 13.59 0.82 -4.21
N PRO A 82 14.53 1.69 -3.80
CA PRO A 82 14.78 1.92 -2.39
C PRO A 82 13.53 2.46 -1.71
N ALA A 83 13.26 2.01 -0.49
CA ALA A 83 12.15 2.44 0.32
C ALA A 83 12.62 3.23 1.53
N LYS A 84 11.96 4.36 1.79
CA LYS A 84 12.21 5.24 2.95
C LYS A 84 10.92 5.47 3.70
N LYS A 85 11.01 5.77 4.98
CA LYS A 85 9.86 6.18 5.79
C LYS A 85 9.09 7.30 5.06
N HIS A 86 7.76 7.16 5.01
CA HIS A 86 6.81 8.03 4.34
C HIS A 86 6.76 7.97 2.81
N ASP A 87 7.54 7.09 2.17
CA ASP A 87 7.31 6.77 0.77
C ASP A 87 5.97 6.05 0.59
N HIS A 88 5.33 6.27 -0.56
CA HIS A 88 4.06 5.64 -0.91
C HIS A 88 4.15 5.06 -2.32
N PHE A 89 3.92 3.76 -2.44
CA PHE A 89 3.96 3.00 -3.69
C PHE A 89 2.55 2.53 -4.02
N LEU A 90 2.01 2.94 -5.17
CA LEU A 90 0.70 2.53 -5.65
C LEU A 90 0.81 1.21 -6.41
N ILE A 91 -0.14 0.31 -6.19
CA ILE A 91 -0.09 -1.06 -6.74
C ILE A 91 -1.46 -1.43 -7.32
N PRO A 92 -1.84 -0.86 -8.47
CA PRO A 92 -3.08 -1.28 -9.13
C PRO A 92 -2.98 -2.72 -9.62
N ALA A 93 -4.10 -3.45 -9.58
CA ALA A 93 -4.19 -4.85 -10.01
C ALA A 93 -3.55 -5.07 -11.38
N GLY A 94 -2.82 -6.18 -11.53
CA GLY A 94 -2.02 -6.49 -12.72
C GLY A 94 -0.58 -6.00 -12.66
N THR A 95 -0.16 -5.31 -11.60
CA THR A 95 1.22 -4.88 -11.41
C THR A 95 2.01 -5.94 -10.62
N VAL A 96 3.11 -6.43 -11.18
CA VAL A 96 4.04 -7.34 -10.47
C VAL A 96 4.68 -6.57 -9.31
N HIS A 97 4.65 -7.14 -8.10
CA HIS A 97 5.17 -6.44 -6.92
C HIS A 97 5.52 -7.38 -5.75
N CYS A 98 6.28 -6.88 -4.82
CA CYS A 98 6.33 -7.32 -3.43
C CYS A 98 7.05 -6.30 -2.53
N SER A 99 6.72 -6.32 -1.22
CA SER A 99 7.55 -5.65 -0.24
C SER A 99 8.86 -6.41 -0.05
N GLY A 100 9.96 -5.74 -0.16
CA GLY A 100 11.28 -6.24 0.18
C GLY A 100 11.49 -6.31 1.70
N ARG A 101 12.66 -6.78 2.11
CA ARG A 101 13.05 -6.84 3.53
C ARG A 101 13.25 -5.43 4.12
N ASN A 102 13.32 -5.38 5.45
CA ASN A 102 13.70 -4.20 6.23
C ASN A 102 12.72 -3.01 6.16
N SER A 103 11.45 -3.25 5.86
CA SER A 103 10.41 -2.23 5.90
C SER A 103 9.22 -2.63 6.76
N MET A 104 8.60 -1.64 7.40
CA MET A 104 7.29 -1.76 8.01
C MET A 104 6.30 -1.00 7.11
N VAL A 105 5.34 -1.72 6.57
CA VAL A 105 4.37 -1.20 5.60
C VAL A 105 2.99 -1.13 6.22
N LEU A 106 2.31 -0.01 6.03
CA LEU A 106 0.87 0.08 6.11
C LEU A 106 0.33 -0.17 4.70
N GLU A 107 -0.22 -1.36 4.46
CA GLU A 107 -0.95 -1.67 3.23
C GLU A 107 -2.36 -1.07 3.32
N ILE A 108 -2.72 -0.29 2.31
CA ILE A 108 -4.06 0.25 2.15
C ILE A 108 -4.64 -0.38 0.89
N SER A 109 -5.66 -1.21 1.08
CA SER A 109 -6.23 -2.04 0.02
C SER A 109 -7.70 -1.74 -0.20
N ALA A 110 -8.10 -1.71 -1.48
CA ALA A 110 -9.49 -1.77 -1.92
C ALA A 110 -9.78 -3.21 -2.33
N THR A 111 -10.26 -4.04 -1.40
CA THR A 111 -10.51 -5.47 -1.67
C THR A 111 -11.59 -6.05 -0.76
N PRO A 112 -12.50 -6.89 -1.31
CA PRO A 112 -13.38 -7.72 -0.47
C PRO A 112 -12.64 -8.95 0.11
N TYR A 113 -11.55 -9.39 -0.55
CA TYR A 113 -10.76 -10.57 -0.17
C TYR A 113 -9.29 -10.35 -0.55
N ILE A 114 -8.38 -10.98 0.21
CA ILE A 114 -6.99 -11.13 -0.21
C ILE A 114 -6.97 -12.15 -1.34
N PHE A 115 -6.63 -11.71 -2.55
CA PHE A 115 -6.55 -12.58 -3.72
C PHE A 115 -5.38 -12.21 -4.60
N THR A 116 -4.39 -13.10 -4.69
CA THR A 116 -3.17 -12.86 -5.45
C THR A 116 -2.65 -14.13 -6.11
N PHE A 117 -1.91 -13.97 -7.20
CA PHE A 117 -1.15 -15.03 -7.84
C PHE A 117 0.32 -14.87 -7.51
N LYS A 118 0.84 -15.78 -6.72
CA LYS A 118 2.26 -15.85 -6.38
C LYS A 118 3.05 -16.25 -7.62
N LEU A 119 4.04 -15.45 -8.00
CA LEU A 119 4.93 -15.68 -9.12
C LEU A 119 6.24 -16.33 -8.68
N TRP A 120 6.77 -15.95 -7.50
CA TRP A 120 7.97 -16.55 -6.92
C TRP A 120 8.00 -16.32 -5.41
N ASP A 121 8.53 -17.30 -4.67
CA ASP A 121 8.61 -17.23 -3.21
C ASP A 121 10.06 -17.35 -2.69
N TRP A 122 11.00 -16.75 -3.40
CA TRP A 122 12.42 -16.66 -3.00
C TRP A 122 13.08 -18.03 -2.75
N GLY A 123 12.67 -19.05 -3.48
CA GLY A 123 13.16 -20.42 -3.30
C GLY A 123 12.78 -21.06 -1.96
N ARG A 124 11.84 -20.47 -1.18
CA ARG A 124 11.41 -21.05 0.09
C ARG A 124 10.82 -22.43 -0.11
N MET A 125 11.26 -23.37 0.73
CA MET A 125 10.80 -24.74 0.68
C MET A 125 9.53 -24.96 1.48
N GLY A 126 8.65 -25.83 0.96
CA GLY A 126 7.54 -26.40 1.70
C GLY A 126 7.99 -27.50 2.66
N LEU A 127 7.05 -28.02 3.44
CA LEU A 127 7.31 -29.13 4.37
C LEU A 127 7.67 -30.45 3.64
N ASP A 128 7.33 -30.53 2.36
CA ASP A 128 7.64 -31.65 1.47
C ASP A 128 9.06 -31.59 0.85
N GLY A 129 9.84 -30.57 1.22
CA GLY A 129 11.19 -30.34 0.69
C GLY A 129 11.24 -29.85 -0.77
N ARG A 130 10.13 -29.36 -1.30
CA ARG A 130 10.03 -28.74 -2.64
C ARG A 130 9.81 -27.24 -2.52
N PRO A 131 10.17 -26.45 -3.55
CA PRO A 131 9.80 -25.03 -3.59
C PRO A 131 8.29 -24.86 -3.40
N ARG A 132 7.90 -23.84 -2.64
CA ARG A 132 6.47 -23.54 -2.42
C ARG A 132 5.75 -23.30 -3.74
N PRO A 133 4.46 -23.74 -3.87
CA PRO A 133 3.71 -23.61 -5.10
C PRO A 133 3.58 -22.16 -5.54
N ILE A 134 3.67 -21.92 -6.84
CA ILE A 134 3.46 -20.64 -7.52
C ILE A 134 2.37 -20.78 -8.58
N ASN A 135 1.76 -19.65 -8.97
CA ASN A 135 0.55 -19.62 -9.79
C ASN A 135 0.80 -18.98 -11.17
N ILE A 136 1.84 -19.47 -11.88
CA ILE A 136 2.30 -18.85 -13.13
C ILE A 136 1.21 -18.81 -14.21
N ALA A 137 0.47 -19.91 -14.38
CA ALA A 137 -0.56 -20.01 -15.41
C ALA A 137 -1.67 -18.95 -15.26
N HIS A 138 -2.03 -18.60 -14.02
CA HIS A 138 -2.94 -17.48 -13.76
C HIS A 138 -2.23 -16.13 -13.85
N GLY A 139 -1.03 -16.02 -13.26
CA GLY A 139 -0.23 -14.79 -13.28
C GLY A 139 0.03 -14.28 -14.69
N ALA A 140 0.44 -15.15 -15.61
CA ALA A 140 0.69 -14.81 -17.01
C ALA A 140 -0.49 -14.13 -17.72
N ASN A 141 -1.72 -14.46 -17.32
CA ASN A 141 -2.94 -13.90 -17.92
C ASN A 141 -3.33 -12.54 -17.33
N VAL A 142 -2.74 -12.10 -16.22
CA VAL A 142 -3.14 -10.87 -15.53
C VAL A 142 -2.01 -9.84 -15.43
N ILE A 143 -0.75 -10.24 -15.62
CA ILE A 143 0.38 -9.30 -15.67
C ILE A 143 0.14 -8.26 -16.77
N GLN A 144 0.21 -6.99 -16.41
CA GLN A 144 0.20 -5.89 -17.35
C GLN A 144 1.64 -5.59 -17.79
N TRP A 145 2.04 -6.17 -18.92
CA TRP A 145 3.41 -6.16 -19.43
C TRP A 145 3.95 -4.78 -19.81
N ASN A 146 3.07 -3.80 -19.96
CA ASN A 146 3.41 -2.40 -20.22
C ASN A 146 3.72 -1.59 -18.97
N ARG A 147 3.55 -2.16 -17.77
CA ARG A 147 3.85 -1.48 -16.50
C ARG A 147 5.34 -1.63 -16.17
N THR A 148 6.16 -0.96 -16.97
CA THR A 148 7.61 -1.01 -16.87
C THR A 148 8.17 0.08 -15.95
N GLU A 149 9.48 0.08 -15.71
CA GLU A 149 10.14 1.02 -14.78
C GLU A 149 9.84 2.49 -15.09
N SER A 150 9.77 2.85 -16.35
CA SER A 150 9.47 4.23 -16.77
C SER A 150 8.07 4.63 -16.32
N TRP A 151 7.06 3.79 -16.59
CA TRP A 151 5.68 4.01 -16.17
C TRP A 151 5.54 3.99 -14.64
N VAL A 152 6.18 3.04 -13.95
CA VAL A 152 6.16 2.93 -12.48
C VAL A 152 6.67 4.20 -11.81
N LYS A 153 7.79 4.75 -12.27
CA LYS A 153 8.36 6.00 -11.74
C LYS A 153 7.44 7.19 -11.97
N GLU A 154 6.80 7.23 -13.11
CA GLU A 154 5.88 8.30 -13.48
C GLU A 154 4.53 8.20 -12.73
N GLU A 155 3.97 7.00 -12.57
CA GLU A 155 2.58 6.82 -12.14
C GLU A 155 2.40 6.27 -10.72
N LEU A 156 3.38 5.55 -10.15
CA LEU A 156 3.14 4.77 -8.96
C LEU A 156 3.94 5.19 -7.72
N ILE A 157 5.07 5.89 -7.88
CA ILE A 157 5.95 6.18 -6.74
C ILE A 157 5.75 7.63 -6.29
N ASN A 158 5.40 7.81 -5.01
CA ASN A 158 5.28 9.12 -4.35
C ASN A 158 4.42 10.12 -5.14
N LYS A 159 3.28 9.69 -5.63
CA LYS A 159 2.30 10.56 -6.33
C LYS A 159 1.57 11.42 -5.31
N VAL A 160 2.27 12.43 -4.81
CA VAL A 160 1.82 13.32 -3.75
C VAL A 160 1.52 14.69 -4.31
N SER A 161 0.35 15.24 -3.96
CA SER A 161 -0.04 16.61 -4.28
C SER A 161 -0.62 17.30 -3.04
N VAL A 162 -0.16 18.51 -2.76
CA VAL A 162 -0.74 19.35 -1.70
C VAL A 162 -2.12 19.82 -2.16
N ILE A 163 -3.15 19.61 -1.34
CA ILE A 163 -4.54 19.98 -1.63
C ILE A 163 -5.12 20.97 -0.61
N GLY A 164 -4.40 21.21 0.48
CA GLY A 164 -4.74 22.20 1.48
C GLY A 164 -3.59 22.46 2.43
N GLU A 165 -3.49 23.69 2.92
CA GLU A 165 -2.49 24.07 3.90
C GLU A 165 -2.97 25.25 4.76
N GLY A 166 -2.40 25.37 5.96
CA GLY A 166 -2.59 26.48 6.89
C GLY A 166 -1.34 26.66 7.75
N ASP A 167 -1.38 27.56 8.71
CA ASP A 167 -0.18 27.93 9.52
C ASP A 167 0.46 26.75 10.25
N SER A 168 -0.35 25.77 10.68
CA SER A 168 0.11 24.63 11.47
C SER A 168 -0.22 23.26 10.87
N TRP A 169 -0.71 23.21 9.65
CA TRP A 169 -1.12 21.95 9.01
C TRP A 169 -1.00 21.99 7.48
N ARG A 170 -0.83 20.81 6.89
CA ARG A 170 -0.85 20.56 5.45
C ARG A 170 -1.61 19.26 5.16
N GLU A 171 -2.48 19.27 4.15
CA GLU A 171 -3.17 18.10 3.61
C GLU A 171 -2.62 17.75 2.23
N GLU A 172 -2.30 16.48 2.04
CA GLU A 172 -1.76 15.94 0.81
C GLU A 172 -2.64 14.77 0.33
N LYS A 173 -2.97 14.75 -0.96
CA LYS A 173 -3.48 13.54 -1.63
C LYS A 173 -2.28 12.68 -1.98
N THR A 174 -2.31 11.38 -1.63
CA THR A 174 -1.14 10.52 -1.77
C THR A 174 -1.39 9.14 -2.41
N GLY A 175 -2.58 8.67 -2.53
CA GLY A 175 -2.88 7.36 -3.16
C GLY A 175 -4.20 6.85 -2.68
N LEU A 176 -4.87 5.81 -3.15
CA LEU A 176 -4.52 4.85 -4.20
C LEU A 176 -4.44 5.46 -5.61
N HIS A 177 -4.16 4.61 -6.61
CA HIS A 177 -4.20 5.05 -8.02
C HIS A 177 -5.59 5.61 -8.35
N GLU A 178 -5.67 6.57 -9.29
CA GLU A 178 -6.93 7.26 -9.59
C GLU A 178 -8.06 6.35 -10.15
N TRP A 179 -7.70 5.16 -10.63
CA TRP A 179 -8.67 4.16 -11.11
C TRP A 179 -9.43 3.46 -9.97
N GLU A 180 -8.94 3.54 -8.73
CA GLU A 180 -9.59 2.90 -7.59
C GLU A 180 -10.56 3.85 -6.89
N PHE A 181 -11.56 3.27 -6.23
CA PHE A 181 -12.62 4.03 -5.57
C PHE A 181 -12.25 4.57 -4.19
N ILE A 182 -11.09 4.16 -3.63
CA ILE A 182 -10.58 4.70 -2.36
C ILE A 182 -9.64 5.88 -2.66
N GLU A 183 -9.80 6.95 -1.89
CA GLU A 183 -8.84 8.04 -1.81
C GLU A 183 -8.07 7.98 -0.52
N THR A 184 -6.79 8.29 -0.59
CA THR A 184 -5.90 8.37 0.56
C THR A 184 -5.35 9.77 0.68
N ARG A 185 -5.47 10.35 1.87
CA ARG A 185 -4.93 11.67 2.21
C ARG A 185 -4.03 11.60 3.42
N ARG A 186 -2.95 12.35 3.39
CA ARG A 186 -2.00 12.51 4.49
C ARG A 186 -2.10 13.91 5.05
N HIS A 187 -2.15 14.03 6.37
CA HIS A 187 -2.18 15.32 7.07
C HIS A 187 -0.93 15.42 7.96
N TRP A 188 -0.22 16.52 7.81
CA TRP A 188 0.87 16.93 8.68
C TRP A 188 0.41 18.10 9.53
N PHE A 189 0.71 18.12 10.81
CA PHE A 189 0.29 19.20 11.71
C PHE A 189 1.19 19.27 12.96
N THR A 190 1.37 20.48 13.49
CA THR A 190 2.12 20.75 14.73
C THR A 190 1.22 21.07 15.92
N ASP A 191 -0.05 21.42 15.67
CA ASP A 191 -1.04 21.68 16.72
C ASP A 191 -2.32 20.87 16.43
N LYS A 192 -3.23 21.40 15.66
CA LYS A 192 -4.56 20.82 15.43
C LYS A 192 -4.98 20.93 13.98
N VAL A 193 -5.59 19.87 13.47
CA VAL A 193 -6.23 19.86 12.15
C VAL A 193 -7.72 19.50 12.27
N LEU A 194 -8.57 20.26 11.59
CA LEU A 194 -10.00 19.97 11.46
C LEU A 194 -10.22 19.10 10.22
N HIS A 195 -10.89 17.98 10.43
CA HIS A 195 -11.32 17.08 9.36
C HIS A 195 -12.83 17.22 9.14
N LYS A 196 -13.22 17.32 7.87
CA LYS A 196 -14.61 17.18 7.44
C LYS A 196 -14.84 15.77 6.88
N ASN A 197 -15.94 15.16 7.26
CA ASN A 197 -16.33 13.83 6.83
C ASN A 197 -17.56 13.93 5.91
N GLU A 198 -17.33 14.19 4.65
CA GLU A 198 -18.38 14.36 3.64
C GLU A 198 -18.72 13.02 2.95
N SER A 199 -17.77 12.09 2.92
CA SER A 199 -17.77 10.91 2.06
C SER A 199 -18.08 9.58 2.75
N GLY A 200 -18.46 9.59 4.02
CA GLY A 200 -18.81 8.34 4.71
C GLY A 200 -17.82 7.96 5.81
N VAL A 201 -17.45 6.68 5.90
CA VAL A 201 -16.49 6.22 6.91
C VAL A 201 -15.07 6.67 6.55
N ASN A 202 -14.33 7.18 7.54
CA ASN A 202 -12.90 7.41 7.42
C ASN A 202 -12.14 6.37 8.26
N VAL A 203 -11.13 5.75 7.66
CA VAL A 203 -10.17 4.88 8.35
C VAL A 203 -8.85 5.61 8.42
N LEU A 204 -8.29 5.78 9.61
CA LEU A 204 -7.09 6.59 9.82
C LEU A 204 -6.02 5.82 10.59
N ASN A 205 -4.76 6.22 10.37
CA ASN A 205 -3.61 5.73 11.12
C ASN A 205 -2.74 6.91 11.53
N LEU A 206 -2.18 6.88 12.75
CA LEU A 206 -1.10 7.78 13.14
C LEU A 206 0.22 7.25 12.56
N ILE A 207 0.83 8.02 11.67
CA ILE A 207 2.03 7.64 10.91
C ILE A 207 3.31 8.39 11.34
N GLU A 208 3.15 9.49 12.09
CA GLU A 208 4.23 10.26 12.70
C GLU A 208 3.76 10.88 14.02
N GLY A 209 4.66 10.98 15.01
CA GLY A 209 4.37 11.36 16.39
C GLY A 209 4.13 10.15 17.28
N ARG A 210 4.13 10.34 18.59
CA ARG A 210 3.89 9.27 19.58
C ARG A 210 2.42 9.08 19.89
N SER A 211 1.69 10.21 20.08
CA SER A 211 0.26 10.19 20.35
C SER A 211 -0.43 11.46 19.88
N VAL A 212 -1.69 11.29 19.52
CA VAL A 212 -2.61 12.39 19.19
C VAL A 212 -3.92 12.18 19.92
N ILE A 213 -4.69 13.24 20.14
CA ILE A 213 -6.05 13.15 20.65
C ILE A 213 -7.06 13.49 19.55
N VAL A 214 -8.09 12.67 19.46
CA VAL A 214 -9.20 12.84 18.52
C VAL A 214 -10.40 13.37 19.30
N GLU A 215 -10.97 14.48 18.85
CA GLU A 215 -12.03 15.19 19.57
C GLU A 215 -13.18 15.55 18.64
N SER A 216 -14.39 15.62 19.21
CA SER A 216 -15.56 16.18 18.53
C SER A 216 -15.71 17.65 18.90
N PRO A 217 -15.67 18.60 17.94
CA PRO A 217 -15.88 20.02 18.20
C PRO A 217 -17.24 20.34 18.85
N ILE A 218 -18.23 19.48 18.64
CA ILE A 218 -19.61 19.65 19.15
C ILE A 218 -20.04 18.55 20.13
N GLY A 219 -19.10 17.77 20.67
CA GLY A 219 -19.38 16.80 21.72
C GLY A 219 -20.16 15.55 21.29
N GLN A 220 -20.07 15.11 20.03
CA GLN A 220 -20.76 13.91 19.54
C GLN A 220 -20.16 12.60 20.08
N PHE A 221 -18.91 12.63 20.52
CA PHE A 221 -18.23 11.52 21.14
C PHE A 221 -17.21 12.02 22.20
N SER A 222 -16.83 11.16 23.13
CA SER A 222 -15.77 11.46 24.11
C SER A 222 -14.41 11.45 23.43
N PRO A 223 -13.51 12.39 23.75
CA PRO A 223 -12.13 12.38 23.26
C PRO A 223 -11.44 11.03 23.49
N PHE A 224 -10.61 10.60 22.57
CA PHE A 224 -9.79 9.40 22.71
C PHE A 224 -8.38 9.64 22.17
N VAL A 225 -7.41 8.95 22.77
CA VAL A 225 -6.00 9.04 22.40
C VAL A 225 -5.69 7.92 21.41
N VAL A 226 -4.88 8.25 20.41
CA VAL A 226 -4.36 7.32 19.39
C VAL A 226 -2.84 7.37 19.44
N HIS A 227 -2.19 6.21 19.41
CA HIS A 227 -0.74 6.08 19.41
C HIS A 227 -0.19 5.75 18.03
N TYR A 228 1.13 5.88 17.87
CA TYR A 228 1.83 5.55 16.64
C TYR A 228 1.44 4.16 16.11
N ALA A 229 1.19 4.07 14.80
CA ALA A 229 0.76 2.87 14.09
C ALA A 229 -0.62 2.31 14.50
N GLU A 230 -1.37 2.94 15.38
CA GLU A 230 -2.75 2.54 15.65
C GLU A 230 -3.70 2.96 14.52
N THR A 231 -4.65 2.07 14.22
CA THR A 231 -5.76 2.32 13.28
C THR A 231 -7.01 2.69 14.06
N PHE A 232 -7.70 3.74 13.62
CA PHE A 232 -8.99 4.13 14.18
C PHE A 232 -9.99 4.49 13.07
N ILE A 233 -11.26 4.44 13.40
CA ILE A 233 -12.36 4.64 12.48
C ILE A 233 -13.24 5.79 12.95
N ILE A 234 -13.55 6.71 12.05
CA ILE A 234 -14.57 7.75 12.25
C ILE A 234 -15.80 7.35 11.43
N PRO A 235 -16.94 7.04 12.09
CA PRO A 235 -18.17 6.67 11.42
C PRO A 235 -18.74 7.81 10.56
N ALA A 236 -19.50 7.47 9.52
CA ALA A 236 -20.14 8.41 8.60
C ALA A 236 -21.09 9.42 9.30
N ALA A 237 -21.62 9.09 10.48
CA ALA A 237 -22.48 9.97 11.28
C ALA A 237 -21.72 11.17 11.87
N ILE A 238 -20.40 11.04 12.07
CA ILE A 238 -19.55 12.13 12.57
C ILE A 238 -19.13 12.99 11.39
N LYS A 239 -19.62 14.21 11.31
CA LYS A 239 -19.37 15.11 10.16
C LYS A 239 -18.11 15.94 10.30
N GLU A 240 -17.73 16.24 11.54
CA GLU A 240 -16.51 17.00 11.84
C GLU A 240 -15.81 16.41 13.06
N TYR A 241 -14.50 16.34 13.00
CA TYR A 241 -13.64 15.95 14.12
C TYR A 241 -12.29 16.67 14.00
N THR A 242 -11.60 16.81 15.11
CA THR A 242 -10.25 17.36 15.15
C THR A 242 -9.26 16.30 15.61
N ILE A 243 -8.06 16.39 15.07
CA ILE A 243 -6.90 15.62 15.55
C ILE A 243 -5.86 16.64 16.00
N LYS A 244 -5.35 16.46 17.20
CA LYS A 244 -4.40 17.37 17.84
C LYS A 244 -3.21 16.58 18.37
N SER A 245 -1.99 17.15 18.27
CA SER A 245 -0.82 16.61 18.98
C SER A 245 -1.10 16.50 20.49
N TYR A 246 -0.66 15.40 21.13
CA TYR A 246 -1.01 15.13 22.52
C TYR A 246 0.15 14.48 23.28
N GLY A 247 0.26 14.80 24.56
CA GLY A 247 1.26 14.24 25.46
C GLY A 247 2.68 14.52 24.97
N GLU A 248 3.48 13.47 24.73
CA GLU A 248 4.86 13.60 24.27
C GLU A 248 5.00 14.20 22.87
N SER A 249 3.91 14.29 22.11
CA SER A 249 3.91 14.87 20.77
C SER A 249 3.52 16.35 20.74
N GLU A 250 3.21 16.96 21.88
CA GLU A 250 2.84 18.40 21.92
C GLU A 250 3.98 19.27 21.40
N GLY A 251 3.65 20.13 20.42
CA GLY A 251 4.63 21.00 19.75
C GLY A 251 5.56 20.29 18.73
N MET A 252 5.38 19.00 18.52
CA MET A 252 6.09 18.23 17.49
C MET A 252 5.22 18.07 16.24
N GLU A 253 5.84 17.87 15.10
CA GLU A 253 5.12 17.51 13.89
C GLU A 253 4.53 16.09 14.02
N CYS A 254 3.22 15.99 13.82
CA CYS A 254 2.49 14.73 13.75
C CYS A 254 1.96 14.50 12.34
N GLY A 255 1.78 13.22 11.98
CA GLY A 255 1.25 12.85 10.69
C GLY A 255 0.14 11.80 10.82
N THR A 256 -0.96 11.98 10.12
CA THR A 256 -1.99 10.94 9.96
C THR A 256 -2.24 10.65 8.49
N ILE A 257 -2.55 9.38 8.18
CA ILE A 257 -3.05 8.99 6.87
C ILE A 257 -4.52 8.58 7.00
N LYS A 258 -5.36 9.02 6.06
CA LYS A 258 -6.79 8.81 6.02
C LYS A 258 -7.19 8.16 4.72
N ALA A 259 -7.88 7.03 4.77
CA ALA A 259 -8.49 6.36 3.64
C ALA A 259 -10.02 6.46 3.71
N PHE A 260 -10.66 6.74 2.59
CA PHE A 260 -12.11 6.84 2.46
C PHE A 260 -12.56 6.59 1.01
N VAL A 261 -13.83 6.23 0.84
CA VAL A 261 -14.41 6.03 -0.50
C VAL A 261 -14.63 7.39 -1.18
N ARG A 262 -14.16 7.53 -2.42
CA ARG A 262 -14.41 8.72 -3.24
C ARG A 262 -15.89 8.84 -3.57
N HIS A 263 -16.46 10.02 -3.41
CA HIS A 263 -17.70 10.36 -4.06
C HIS A 263 -17.38 10.90 -5.46
N HIS A 264 -17.84 10.22 -6.48
CA HIS A 264 -17.96 10.84 -7.79
C HIS A 264 -19.17 11.79 -7.71
N ALA A 265 -18.90 13.10 -7.81
CA ALA A 265 -19.92 14.11 -7.97
C ALA A 265 -20.57 13.97 -9.36
#